data_a478c0b985006ea408ae5f0d645253ab
#
_entry.id   a478c0b985006ea408ae5f0d645253ab
#
_cell.length_a   1.000
_cell.length_b   1.000
_cell.length_c   1.000
_cell.angle_alpha   90.00
_cell.angle_beta   90.00
_cell.angle_gamma   90.00
#
_symmetry.space_group_name_H-M   'P 1'
#
loop_
_entity.id
_entity.type
_entity.pdbx_description
1 polymer ?
#
loop_
_entity_poly.entity_id
_entity_poly.type
_entity_poly.pdbx_seq_one_letter_code
_entity_poly.pdbx_strand_id
1 'polypeptide(L)'
;MSIEENKAVVGRWFTEFWGENFNPGVIGELAAPDIRFEYSLHTPCRGRDEVRAFATKFRAAFPDLAFGATADLIAEGDYVVGQWIGGGTQTGEAFDDMPIGALPAGTNKTMRFTGTSVLKVVDGLIVEEIGLDDGVTVLQQLDLIRPA
;
A
#
# COMPACT_ATOMS: atom_id res chain seq x y z
N MET A 1 9.82 7.23 21.36
CA MET A 1 9.55 8.12 20.21
C MET A 1 8.30 8.94 20.48
N SER A 2 8.31 10.19 20.10
CA SER A 2 7.14 11.04 20.23
C SER A 2 6.09 10.72 19.16
N ILE A 3 4.86 11.18 19.41
CA ILE A 3 3.78 11.11 18.42
C ILE A 3 4.18 11.82 17.13
N GLU A 4 4.82 12.99 17.22
CA GLU A 4 5.26 13.73 16.04
C GLU A 4 6.35 13.01 15.26
N GLU A 5 7.27 12.35 15.94
CA GLU A 5 8.29 11.54 15.29
C GLU A 5 7.67 10.32 14.58
N ASN A 6 6.70 9.66 15.21
CA ASN A 6 5.98 8.54 14.60
C ASN A 6 5.20 8.97 13.36
N LYS A 7 4.52 10.13 13.43
CA LYS A 7 3.86 10.70 12.25
C LYS A 7 4.85 11.01 11.12
N ALA A 8 6.03 11.50 11.44
CA ALA A 8 7.05 11.81 10.44
C ALA A 8 7.54 10.54 9.75
N VAL A 9 7.73 9.44 10.48
CA VAL A 9 8.09 8.13 9.90
C VAL A 9 7.02 7.66 8.92
N VAL A 10 5.76 7.67 9.33
CA VAL A 10 4.65 7.22 8.48
C VAL A 10 4.42 8.17 7.30
N GLY A 11 4.59 9.46 7.49
CA GLY A 11 4.52 10.45 6.40
C GLY A 11 5.56 10.19 5.32
N ARG A 12 6.80 9.90 5.71
CA ARG A 12 7.85 9.49 4.77
C ARG A 12 7.49 8.19 4.06
N TRP A 13 6.96 7.21 4.79
CA TRP A 13 6.55 5.93 4.22
C TRP A 13 5.45 6.12 3.18
N PHE A 14 4.44 6.93 3.46
CA PHE A 14 3.38 7.22 2.50
C PHE A 14 3.95 7.87 1.24
N THR A 15 4.89 8.78 1.37
CA THR A 15 5.49 9.49 0.23
C THR A 15 6.46 8.60 -0.56
N GLU A 16 7.34 7.88 0.12
CA GLU A 16 8.46 7.16 -0.51
C GLU A 16 8.15 5.71 -0.86
N PHE A 17 7.24 5.06 -0.15
CA PHE A 17 6.80 3.69 -0.47
C PHE A 17 5.55 3.70 -1.36
N TRP A 18 4.53 4.45 -0.97
CA TRP A 18 3.23 4.47 -1.64
C TRP A 18 3.08 5.59 -2.67
N GLY A 19 3.88 6.63 -2.60
CA GLY A 19 3.76 7.79 -3.48
C GLY A 19 4.29 7.56 -4.89
N GLU A 20 4.19 8.59 -5.71
CA GLU A 20 4.56 8.56 -7.12
C GLU A 20 6.04 8.19 -7.35
N ASN A 21 6.93 8.72 -6.51
CA ASN A 21 8.37 8.53 -6.64
C ASN A 21 8.86 7.45 -5.67
N PHE A 22 8.57 6.20 -5.99
CA PHE A 22 8.94 5.06 -5.15
C PHE A 22 10.45 4.99 -4.92
N ASN A 23 10.83 4.96 -3.63
CA ASN A 23 12.21 4.76 -3.19
C ASN A 23 12.34 3.38 -2.54
N PRO A 24 12.88 2.36 -3.23
CA PRO A 24 13.00 1.02 -2.66
C PRO A 24 13.84 0.97 -1.37
N GLY A 25 14.80 1.89 -1.23
CA GLY A 25 15.63 1.99 -0.03
C GLY A 25 14.88 2.31 1.24
N VAL A 26 13.66 2.90 1.13
CA VAL A 26 12.85 3.23 2.29
C VAL A 26 12.43 1.99 3.08
N ILE A 27 12.31 0.85 2.42
CA ILE A 27 11.94 -0.41 3.09
C ILE A 27 13.01 -0.80 4.12
N GLY A 28 14.28 -0.76 3.75
CA GLY A 28 15.37 -1.04 4.68
C GLY A 28 15.56 0.02 5.75
N GLU A 29 15.13 1.24 5.48
CA GLU A 29 15.31 2.38 6.39
C GLU A 29 14.17 2.49 7.42
N LEU A 30 12.92 2.31 7.01
CA LEU A 30 11.76 2.58 7.86
C LEU A 30 10.95 1.35 8.27
N ALA A 31 11.07 0.21 7.58
CA ALA A 31 10.36 -1.01 7.95
C ALA A 31 11.20 -1.84 8.91
N ALA A 32 10.56 -2.41 9.94
CA ALA A 32 11.22 -3.37 10.80
C ALA A 32 11.60 -4.63 10.01
N PRO A 33 12.67 -5.35 10.40
CA PRO A 33 13.10 -6.55 9.67
C PRO A 33 12.02 -7.63 9.55
N ASP A 34 11.10 -7.71 10.51
CA ASP A 34 10.01 -8.67 10.57
C ASP A 34 8.64 -8.01 10.42
N ILE A 35 8.56 -6.90 9.73
CA ILE A 35 7.32 -6.14 9.52
C ILE A 35 6.16 -7.05 9.13
N ARG A 36 4.99 -6.82 9.75
CA ARG A 36 3.72 -7.41 9.37
C ARG A 36 2.99 -6.42 8.46
N PHE A 37 2.68 -6.85 7.24
CA PHE A 37 2.14 -5.98 6.20
C PHE A 37 0.93 -6.69 5.58
N GLU A 38 -0.28 -6.18 5.85
CA GLU A 38 -1.51 -6.81 5.44
C GLU A 38 -2.50 -5.80 4.87
N TYR A 39 -2.95 -6.06 3.66
CA TYR A 39 -4.02 -5.31 2.98
C TYR A 39 -5.07 -6.29 2.49
N SER A 40 -6.35 -5.89 2.58
CA SER A 40 -7.47 -6.78 2.25
C SER A 40 -7.47 -7.27 0.80
N LEU A 41 -6.85 -6.51 -0.13
CA LEU A 41 -6.78 -6.87 -1.54
C LEU A 41 -5.61 -7.79 -1.90
N HIS A 42 -4.67 -8.00 -0.99
CA HIS A 42 -3.41 -8.67 -1.32
C HIS A 42 -3.07 -9.79 -0.35
N THR A 43 -2.18 -10.68 -0.78
CA THR A 43 -1.62 -11.70 0.11
C THR A 43 -0.82 -11.03 1.22
N PRO A 44 -1.02 -11.40 2.49
CA PRO A 44 -0.24 -10.86 3.59
C PRO A 44 1.26 -11.07 3.40
N CYS A 45 2.04 -10.06 3.77
CA CYS A 45 3.50 -10.11 3.73
C CYS A 45 4.08 -10.11 5.14
N ARG A 46 5.20 -10.81 5.30
CA ARG A 46 5.98 -10.81 6.53
C ARG A 46 7.45 -10.58 6.20
N GLY A 47 8.03 -9.52 6.80
CA GLY A 47 9.42 -9.17 6.60
C GLY A 47 9.67 -8.30 5.36
N ARG A 48 10.85 -7.70 5.35
CA ARG A 48 11.25 -6.73 4.31
C ARG A 48 11.28 -7.33 2.90
N ASP A 49 11.72 -8.56 2.77
CA ASP A 49 11.87 -9.19 1.44
C ASP A 49 10.52 -9.42 0.77
N GLU A 50 9.51 -9.87 1.53
CA GLU A 50 8.16 -10.05 1.01
C GLU A 50 7.50 -8.72 0.67
N VAL A 51 7.71 -7.69 1.50
CA VAL A 51 7.19 -6.34 1.21
C VAL A 51 7.83 -5.78 -0.05
N ARG A 52 9.14 -5.99 -0.24
CA ARG A 52 9.86 -5.56 -1.44
C ARG A 52 9.35 -6.28 -2.68
N ALA A 53 9.15 -7.59 -2.61
CA ALA A 53 8.62 -8.39 -3.69
C ALA A 53 7.19 -7.94 -4.08
N PHE A 54 6.34 -7.67 -3.09
CA PHE A 54 5.01 -7.12 -3.30
C PHE A 54 5.06 -5.77 -4.04
N ALA A 55 5.86 -4.84 -3.55
CA ALA A 55 5.97 -3.51 -4.15
C ALA A 55 6.47 -3.58 -5.60
N THR A 56 7.46 -4.42 -5.86
CA THR A 56 8.03 -4.62 -7.20
C THR A 56 6.98 -5.17 -8.15
N LYS A 57 6.24 -6.19 -7.74
CA LYS A 57 5.20 -6.83 -8.55
C LYS A 57 4.03 -5.87 -8.83
N PHE A 58 3.58 -5.15 -7.82
CA PHE A 58 2.46 -4.22 -7.94
C PHE A 58 2.81 -3.07 -8.90
N ARG A 59 4.00 -2.50 -8.74
CA ARG A 59 4.45 -1.39 -9.60
C ARG A 59 4.84 -1.83 -11.00
N ALA A 60 5.23 -3.07 -11.19
CA ALA A 60 5.46 -3.61 -12.55
C ALA A 60 4.16 -3.71 -13.34
N ALA A 61 3.05 -4.02 -12.67
CA ALA A 61 1.71 -4.08 -13.28
C ALA A 61 1.12 -2.68 -13.47
N PHE A 62 1.28 -1.81 -12.49
CA PHE A 62 0.76 -0.43 -12.49
C PHE A 62 1.93 0.55 -12.37
N PRO A 63 2.61 0.88 -13.47
CA PRO A 63 3.84 1.71 -13.40
C PRO A 63 3.62 3.11 -12.86
N ASP A 64 2.40 3.63 -12.95
CA ASP A 64 2.01 4.94 -12.42
C ASP A 64 1.39 4.89 -11.03
N LEU A 65 1.54 3.78 -10.32
CA LEU A 65 0.94 3.58 -8.99
C LEU A 65 1.33 4.71 -8.03
N ALA A 66 0.33 5.33 -7.42
CA ALA A 66 0.54 6.36 -6.42
C ALA A 66 -0.66 6.46 -5.48
N PHE A 67 -0.37 6.49 -4.18
CA PHE A 67 -1.34 6.73 -3.12
C PHE A 67 -0.85 7.89 -2.26
N GLY A 68 -1.78 8.66 -1.72
CA GLY A 68 -1.44 9.76 -0.82
C GLY A 68 -2.50 9.97 0.24
N ALA A 69 -2.12 10.54 1.37
CA ALA A 69 -3.03 10.85 2.46
C ALA A 69 -4.05 11.91 2.04
N THR A 70 -5.30 11.71 2.43
CA THR A 70 -6.39 12.67 2.15
C THR A 70 -6.54 13.73 3.22
N ALA A 71 -5.92 13.52 4.40
CA ALA A 71 -5.96 14.43 5.54
C ALA A 71 -4.72 14.20 6.39
N ASP A 72 -4.56 15.00 7.45
CA ASP A 72 -3.47 14.83 8.39
C ASP A 72 -3.52 13.46 9.05
N LEU A 73 -2.34 12.88 9.29
CA LEU A 73 -2.24 11.62 10.01
C LEU A 73 -2.68 11.79 11.45
N ILE A 74 -3.29 10.75 12.00
CA ILE A 74 -3.78 10.71 13.37
C ILE A 74 -2.90 9.74 14.15
N ALA A 75 -2.39 10.14 15.32
CA ALA A 75 -1.51 9.28 16.08
C ALA A 75 -1.86 9.28 17.57
N GLU A 76 -1.73 8.11 18.17
CA GLU A 76 -1.84 7.89 19.60
C GLU A 76 -0.96 6.72 20.01
N GLY A 77 -0.14 6.91 21.04
CA GLY A 77 0.82 5.88 21.46
C GLY A 77 1.76 5.52 20.31
N ASP A 78 1.89 4.23 20.03
CA ASP A 78 2.72 3.72 18.94
C ASP A 78 2.01 3.70 17.59
N TYR A 79 0.73 4.04 17.54
CA TYR A 79 -0.09 3.89 16.35
C TYR A 79 -0.24 5.19 15.58
N VAL A 80 -0.20 5.07 14.25
CA VAL A 80 -0.49 6.17 13.32
C VAL A 80 -1.53 5.67 12.33
N VAL A 81 -2.57 6.46 12.12
CA VAL A 81 -3.67 6.15 11.20
C VAL A 81 -3.67 7.16 10.07
N GLY A 82 -3.81 6.68 8.84
CA GLY A 82 -3.96 7.53 7.67
C GLY A 82 -5.06 7.05 6.75
N GLN A 83 -5.92 7.97 6.34
CA GLN A 83 -6.85 7.74 5.24
C GLN A 83 -6.17 8.19 3.95
N TRP A 84 -6.36 7.42 2.87
CA TRP A 84 -5.67 7.66 1.62
C TRP A 84 -6.55 7.43 0.41
N ILE A 85 -6.10 7.95 -0.72
CA ILE A 85 -6.67 7.72 -2.03
C ILE A 85 -5.54 7.49 -3.02
N GLY A 86 -5.79 6.68 -4.02
CA GLY A 86 -4.84 6.47 -5.10
C GLY A 86 -5.21 5.33 -6.00
N GLY A 87 -4.26 4.91 -6.81
CA GLY A 87 -4.42 3.84 -7.77
C GLY A 87 -3.41 3.94 -8.88
N GLY A 88 -3.80 3.52 -10.06
CA GLY A 88 -2.97 3.53 -11.26
C GLY A 88 -3.66 2.85 -12.41
N THR A 89 -2.99 2.86 -13.57
CA THR A 89 -3.44 2.22 -14.79
C THR A 89 -2.55 1.03 -15.11
N GLN A 90 -3.17 -0.11 -15.38
CA GLN A 90 -2.40 -1.33 -15.68
C GLN A 90 -1.93 -1.33 -17.13
N THR A 91 -0.82 -0.67 -17.36
CA THR A 91 -0.13 -0.68 -18.66
C THR A 91 1.02 -1.68 -18.69
N GLY A 92 1.37 -2.29 -17.56
CA GLY A 92 2.52 -3.16 -17.40
C GLY A 92 2.17 -4.64 -17.38
N GLU A 93 2.83 -5.35 -16.48
CA GLU A 93 2.80 -6.82 -16.42
C GLU A 93 1.48 -7.36 -15.90
N ALA A 94 1.26 -8.67 -16.08
CA ALA A 94 0.15 -9.40 -15.51
C ALA A 94 0.17 -9.32 -13.99
N PHE A 95 -1.00 -9.35 -13.35
CA PHE A 95 -1.12 -9.23 -11.90
C PHE A 95 -2.18 -10.18 -11.37
N ASP A 96 -1.82 -11.02 -10.42
CA ASP A 96 -2.69 -12.04 -9.84
C ASP A 96 -2.85 -11.95 -8.31
N ASP A 97 -2.24 -10.96 -7.66
CA ASP A 97 -2.34 -10.79 -6.19
C ASP A 97 -3.63 -10.05 -5.82
N MET A 98 -4.75 -10.70 -6.07
CA MET A 98 -6.10 -10.23 -5.85
C MET A 98 -6.93 -11.33 -5.19
N PRO A 99 -7.98 -10.99 -4.42
CA PRO A 99 -8.84 -12.02 -3.81
C PRO A 99 -9.68 -12.78 -4.84
N ILE A 100 -9.96 -12.17 -5.99
CA ILE A 100 -10.77 -12.76 -7.06
C ILE A 100 -10.14 -12.42 -8.41
N GLY A 101 -9.85 -13.44 -9.20
CA GLY A 101 -9.40 -13.28 -10.57
C GLY A 101 -7.95 -12.83 -10.72
N ALA A 102 -7.57 -12.56 -11.95
CA ALA A 102 -6.24 -12.13 -12.33
C ALA A 102 -6.34 -11.23 -13.57
N LEU A 103 -5.35 -10.36 -13.74
CA LEU A 103 -5.25 -9.46 -14.88
C LEU A 103 -4.15 -9.96 -15.83
N PRO A 104 -4.43 -10.15 -17.12
CA PRO A 104 -3.36 -10.31 -18.10
C PRO A 104 -2.58 -9.01 -18.24
N ALA A 105 -1.41 -9.07 -18.87
CA ALA A 105 -0.59 -7.88 -19.08
C ALA A 105 -1.33 -6.84 -19.94
N GLY A 106 -1.14 -5.56 -19.62
CA GLY A 106 -1.54 -4.46 -20.49
C GLY A 106 -3.04 -4.30 -20.71
N THR A 107 -3.88 -4.51 -19.69
CA THR A 107 -5.34 -4.32 -19.82
C THR A 107 -5.71 -2.86 -20.05
N ASN A 108 -4.85 -1.92 -19.66
CA ASN A 108 -5.10 -0.47 -19.67
C ASN A 108 -6.29 -0.04 -18.79
N LYS A 109 -6.70 -0.90 -17.87
CA LYS A 109 -7.75 -0.57 -16.90
C LYS A 109 -7.18 0.29 -15.79
N THR A 110 -7.98 1.25 -15.34
CA THR A 110 -7.59 2.19 -14.28
C THR A 110 -8.35 1.89 -13.00
N MET A 111 -7.62 1.83 -11.90
CA MET A 111 -8.22 1.78 -10.57
C MET A 111 -7.92 3.09 -9.83
N ARG A 112 -8.92 3.56 -9.09
CA ARG A 112 -8.77 4.68 -8.15
C ARG A 112 -9.72 4.46 -6.99
N PHE A 113 -9.18 4.37 -5.79
CA PHE A 113 -9.96 3.96 -4.62
C PHE A 113 -9.36 4.51 -3.34
N THR A 114 -10.13 4.39 -2.28
CA THR A 114 -9.75 4.88 -0.96
C THR A 114 -9.50 3.71 0.00
N GLY A 115 -8.86 4.03 1.10
CA GLY A 115 -8.68 3.10 2.19
C GLY A 115 -8.19 3.79 3.43
N THR A 116 -7.99 2.98 4.47
CA THR A 116 -7.47 3.42 5.76
C THR A 116 -6.43 2.43 6.22
N SER A 117 -5.27 2.93 6.64
CA SER A 117 -4.20 2.10 7.17
C SER A 117 -3.90 2.47 8.60
N VAL A 118 -3.64 1.45 9.42
CA VAL A 118 -3.17 1.59 10.79
C VAL A 118 -1.75 1.05 10.83
N LEU A 119 -0.80 1.91 11.22
CA LEU A 119 0.60 1.54 11.30
C LEU A 119 1.06 1.60 12.75
N LYS A 120 1.86 0.63 13.16
CA LYS A 120 2.50 0.63 14.46
C LYS A 120 3.97 0.94 14.29
N VAL A 121 4.46 1.95 15.01
CA VAL A 121 5.85 2.41 14.95
C VAL A 121 6.50 2.19 16.32
N VAL A 122 7.62 1.47 16.33
CA VAL A 122 8.40 1.21 17.53
C VAL A 122 9.85 1.54 17.25
N ASP A 123 10.45 2.39 18.06
CA ASP A 123 11.86 2.81 17.91
C ASP A 123 12.19 3.31 16.49
N GLY A 124 11.27 4.07 15.89
CA GLY A 124 11.46 4.65 14.57
C GLY A 124 11.25 3.70 13.40
N LEU A 125 10.82 2.47 13.64
CA LEU A 125 10.57 1.48 12.60
C LEU A 125 9.09 1.07 12.57
N ILE A 126 8.57 0.89 11.38
CA ILE A 126 7.20 0.39 11.18
C ILE A 126 7.22 -1.11 11.39
N VAL A 127 6.57 -1.58 12.46
CA VAL A 127 6.47 -3.01 12.78
C VAL A 127 5.21 -3.64 12.22
N GLU A 128 4.16 -2.87 12.01
CA GLU A 128 2.91 -3.33 11.39
C GLU A 128 2.34 -2.27 10.46
N GLU A 129 1.82 -2.69 9.34
CA GLU A 129 0.96 -1.89 8.47
C GLU A 129 -0.25 -2.73 8.09
N ILE A 130 -1.43 -2.35 8.59
CA ILE A 130 -2.67 -3.09 8.36
C ILE A 130 -3.64 -2.13 7.70
N GLY A 131 -4.10 -2.46 6.50
CA GLY A 131 -5.00 -1.60 5.73
C GLY A 131 -6.29 -2.28 5.31
N LEU A 132 -7.35 -1.49 5.28
CA LEU A 132 -8.62 -1.87 4.68
C LEU A 132 -8.84 -1.03 3.42
N ASP A 133 -8.98 -1.73 2.31
CA ASP A 133 -9.19 -1.13 1.00
C ASP A 133 -10.67 -1.14 0.64
N ASP A 134 -11.10 -0.20 -0.21
CA ASP A 134 -12.38 -0.29 -0.89
C ASP A 134 -12.27 -1.31 -2.04
N GLY A 135 -12.27 -2.58 -1.69
CA GLY A 135 -12.04 -3.69 -2.61
C GLY A 135 -13.11 -3.84 -3.66
N VAL A 136 -14.37 -3.57 -3.32
CA VAL A 136 -15.48 -3.66 -4.29
C VAL A 136 -15.26 -2.69 -5.43
N THR A 137 -14.91 -1.45 -5.13
CA THR A 137 -14.63 -0.43 -6.15
C THR A 137 -13.48 -0.87 -7.07
N VAL A 138 -12.37 -1.35 -6.49
CA VAL A 138 -11.21 -1.81 -7.28
C VAL A 138 -11.61 -2.96 -8.20
N LEU A 139 -12.27 -3.97 -7.67
CA LEU A 139 -12.61 -5.17 -8.44
C LEU A 139 -13.60 -4.85 -9.56
N GLN A 140 -14.52 -3.90 -9.34
CA GLN A 140 -15.42 -3.41 -10.39
C GLN A 140 -14.66 -2.63 -11.46
N GLN A 141 -13.77 -1.74 -11.07
CA GLN A 141 -12.98 -0.94 -12.02
C GLN A 141 -12.08 -1.81 -12.90
N LEU A 142 -11.58 -2.91 -12.36
CA LEU A 142 -10.73 -3.86 -13.09
C LEU A 142 -11.54 -4.94 -13.82
N ASP A 143 -12.86 -4.87 -13.80
CA ASP A 143 -13.80 -5.85 -14.42
C ASP A 143 -13.62 -7.27 -13.88
N LEU A 144 -13.21 -7.41 -12.64
CA LEU A 144 -13.06 -8.72 -11.98
C LEU A 144 -14.35 -9.17 -11.28
N ILE A 145 -15.26 -8.24 -11.01
CA ILE A 145 -16.62 -8.49 -10.53
C ILE A 145 -17.59 -7.59 -11.25
N ARG A 146 -18.87 -7.98 -11.28
CA ARG A 146 -19.97 -7.20 -11.87
C ARG A 146 -21.23 -7.30 -10.98
N PRO A 147 -22.13 -6.32 -11.12
CA PRO A 147 -23.47 -6.46 -10.53
C PRO A 147 -24.17 -7.72 -11.03
N ALA A 148 -24.98 -8.31 -10.15
CA ALA A 148 -25.74 -9.52 -10.46
C ALA A 148 -26.77 -9.30 -11.57
#